data_f11bd83aa346fd492bf32fcaf59169eb
#
_entry.id   f11bd83aa346fd492bf32fcaf59169eb
#
_cell.length_a   1.000
_cell.length_b   1.000
_cell.length_c   1.000
_cell.angle_alpha   90.00
_cell.angle_beta   90.00
_cell.angle_gamma   90.00
#
_symmetry.space_group_name_H-M   'P 1'
#
loop_
_entity.id
_entity.type
_entity.pdbx_description
1 polymer ?
#
loop_
_entity_poly.entity_id
_entity_poly.type
_entity_poly.pdbx_seq_one_letter_code
_entity_poly.pdbx_strand_id
1 'polypeptide(L)'
;KNLKSLLNKLTIEKFDKISDKIINIINDILNLDVLNNFIDLIIQKAQFDSNFSDMYAKLCIKISKTCKLNNTFEPNIFKKLFLLKCQDDFINDEPLQVKTARPKWKNLDKYELEDKNNWAKECKKGHVKLVANLYLNNMLSDKVILICINHYIKNQYPKDENNLIYLCELVKIIYNKMKQNLHQNDMVNFIDTINKIIESDVLTCRIKFILKDLQDLYLSNKICNKDEKPMKLKDIRIQLIKENSKNSKKIYSDKWSKKFQ
;
A
#
# COMPACT_ATOMS: atom_id res chain seq x y z
N LYS A 1 -20.87 -7.00 14.27
CA LYS A 1 -20.77 -5.54 14.57
C LYS A 1 -19.48 -5.18 15.34
N ASN A 2 -19.01 -5.98 16.30
CA ASN A 2 -17.84 -5.66 17.12
C ASN A 2 -16.53 -5.53 16.32
N LEU A 3 -16.21 -6.43 15.38
CA LEU A 3 -14.95 -6.40 14.61
C LEU A 3 -14.82 -5.14 13.77
N LYS A 4 -15.89 -4.71 13.07
CA LYS A 4 -15.90 -3.46 12.29
C LYS A 4 -15.63 -2.23 13.17
N SER A 5 -16.24 -2.20 14.37
CA SER A 5 -16.03 -1.12 15.34
C SER A 5 -14.58 -1.09 15.85
N LEU A 6 -13.97 -2.25 16.07
CA LEU A 6 -12.55 -2.34 16.48
C LEU A 6 -11.61 -1.90 15.38
N LEU A 7 -11.84 -2.30 14.11
CA LEU A 7 -11.06 -1.83 12.98
C LEU A 7 -11.12 -0.31 12.82
N ASN A 8 -12.29 0.31 13.02
CA ASN A 8 -12.44 1.76 12.98
C ASN A 8 -11.71 2.50 14.11
N LYS A 9 -11.43 1.81 15.22
CA LYS A 9 -10.69 2.37 16.38
C LYS A 9 -9.20 2.04 16.34
N LEU A 10 -8.77 1.29 15.34
CA LEU A 10 -7.36 0.89 15.18
C LEU A 10 -6.53 2.12 14.80
N THR A 11 -5.53 2.40 15.62
CA THR A 11 -4.56 3.48 15.41
C THR A 11 -3.18 2.97 15.77
N ILE A 12 -2.13 3.65 15.28
CA ILE A 12 -0.74 3.26 15.60
C ILE A 12 -0.48 3.24 17.10
N GLU A 13 -1.10 4.16 17.87
CA GLU A 13 -0.93 4.26 19.32
C GLU A 13 -1.66 3.14 20.08
N LYS A 14 -2.79 2.67 19.54
CA LYS A 14 -3.65 1.67 20.18
C LYS A 14 -3.53 0.31 19.51
N PHE A 15 -2.53 0.14 18.64
CA PHE A 15 -2.40 -1.04 17.78
C PHE A 15 -2.43 -2.34 18.59
N ASP A 16 -1.54 -2.48 19.60
CA ASP A 16 -1.43 -3.72 20.35
C ASP A 16 -2.72 -4.05 21.10
N LYS A 17 -3.25 -3.07 21.85
CA LYS A 17 -4.48 -3.26 22.63
C LYS A 17 -5.69 -3.65 21.78
N ILE A 18 -5.82 -3.07 20.58
CA ILE A 18 -6.96 -3.34 19.71
C ILE A 18 -6.74 -4.62 18.90
N SER A 19 -5.53 -4.87 18.42
CA SER A 19 -5.21 -6.11 17.71
C SER A 19 -5.42 -7.34 18.60
N ASP A 20 -5.03 -7.28 19.88
CA ASP A 20 -5.26 -8.40 20.82
C ASP A 20 -6.75 -8.66 21.05
N LYS A 21 -7.58 -7.60 21.15
CA LYS A 21 -9.04 -7.75 21.22
C LYS A 21 -9.62 -8.37 19.97
N ILE A 22 -9.12 -7.98 18.79
CA ILE A 22 -9.53 -8.57 17.51
C ILE A 22 -9.17 -10.05 17.48
N ILE A 23 -7.95 -10.41 17.86
CA ILE A 23 -7.46 -11.80 17.86
C ILE A 23 -8.30 -12.66 18.80
N ASN A 24 -8.62 -12.19 20.00
CA ASN A 24 -9.47 -12.92 20.93
C ASN A 24 -10.85 -13.21 20.32
N ILE A 25 -11.48 -12.21 19.67
CA ILE A 25 -12.77 -12.43 19.01
C ILE A 25 -12.64 -13.41 17.83
N ILE A 26 -11.55 -13.35 17.07
CA ILE A 26 -11.32 -14.25 15.93
C ILE A 26 -11.12 -15.68 16.41
N ASN A 27 -10.42 -15.89 17.51
CA ASN A 27 -10.21 -17.23 18.08
C ASN A 27 -11.52 -17.93 18.44
N ASP A 28 -12.57 -17.16 18.78
CA ASP A 28 -13.89 -17.67 19.11
C ASP A 28 -14.79 -17.89 17.88
N ILE A 29 -14.31 -17.54 16.67
CA ILE A 29 -15.06 -17.73 15.43
C ILE A 29 -15.06 -19.21 15.06
N LEU A 30 -16.27 -19.77 14.91
CA LEU A 30 -16.52 -21.15 14.46
C LEU A 30 -16.99 -21.24 13.01
N ASN A 31 -17.32 -20.09 12.40
CA ASN A 31 -17.91 -20.03 11.05
C ASN A 31 -16.92 -19.37 10.06
N LEU A 32 -16.64 -20.09 8.98
CA LEU A 32 -15.74 -19.64 7.91
C LEU A 32 -16.26 -18.38 7.18
N ASP A 33 -17.58 -18.22 7.06
CA ASP A 33 -18.17 -17.05 6.42
C ASP A 33 -17.93 -15.78 7.24
N VAL A 34 -17.97 -15.89 8.57
CA VAL A 34 -17.65 -14.77 9.46
C VAL A 34 -16.18 -14.37 9.32
N LEU A 35 -15.28 -15.34 9.20
CA LEU A 35 -13.85 -15.10 8.97
C LEU A 35 -13.63 -14.45 7.59
N ASN A 36 -14.28 -14.96 6.55
CA ASN A 36 -14.23 -14.40 5.20
C ASN A 36 -14.72 -12.94 5.16
N ASN A 37 -15.86 -12.66 5.79
CA ASN A 37 -16.41 -11.31 5.89
C ASN A 37 -15.47 -10.35 6.66
N PHE A 38 -14.78 -10.87 7.66
CA PHE A 38 -13.79 -10.08 8.41
C PHE A 38 -12.55 -9.78 7.55
N ILE A 39 -12.06 -10.74 6.77
CA ILE A 39 -10.95 -10.55 5.83
C ILE A 39 -11.33 -9.47 4.80
N ASP A 40 -12.54 -9.52 4.25
CA ASP A 40 -13.05 -8.51 3.30
C ASP A 40 -13.06 -7.11 3.94
N LEU A 41 -13.48 -7.00 5.19
CA LEU A 41 -13.46 -5.72 5.91
C LEU A 41 -12.04 -5.17 6.10
N ILE A 42 -11.03 -6.01 6.38
CA ILE A 42 -9.64 -5.56 6.50
C ILE A 42 -9.14 -5.06 5.14
N ILE A 43 -9.35 -5.84 4.07
CA ILE A 43 -8.91 -5.48 2.71
C ILE A 43 -9.56 -4.16 2.28
N GLN A 44 -10.88 -4.03 2.44
CA GLN A 44 -11.61 -2.80 2.13
C GLN A 44 -11.08 -1.59 2.90
N LYS A 45 -10.79 -1.75 4.18
CA LYS A 45 -10.20 -0.69 5.00
C LYS A 45 -8.81 -0.30 4.54
N ALA A 46 -7.96 -1.27 4.23
CA ALA A 46 -6.60 -1.01 3.74
C ALA A 46 -6.61 -0.33 2.35
N GLN A 47 -7.59 -0.65 1.51
CA GLN A 47 -7.79 -0.03 0.20
C GLN A 47 -8.28 1.42 0.33
N PHE A 48 -9.19 1.68 1.25
CA PHE A 48 -9.76 3.00 1.47
C PHE A 48 -8.81 3.92 2.24
N ASP A 49 -8.28 3.43 3.36
CA ASP A 49 -7.36 4.17 4.25
C ASP A 49 -5.90 3.85 3.88
N SER A 50 -5.50 4.08 2.63
CA SER A 50 -4.22 3.62 2.05
C SER A 50 -2.97 4.11 2.82
N ASN A 51 -3.05 5.24 3.51
CA ASN A 51 -1.97 5.76 4.36
C ASN A 51 -1.68 4.87 5.59
N PHE A 52 -2.65 4.04 5.99
CA PHE A 52 -2.52 3.09 7.10
C PHE A 52 -2.31 1.65 6.63
N SER A 53 -2.01 1.42 5.35
CA SER A 53 -1.86 0.06 4.78
C SER A 53 -0.75 -0.75 5.48
N ASP A 54 0.33 -0.12 5.96
CA ASP A 54 1.37 -0.77 6.77
C ASP A 54 0.80 -1.30 8.12
N MET A 55 -0.07 -0.51 8.76
CA MET A 55 -0.74 -0.91 10.00
C MET A 55 -1.67 -2.11 9.77
N TYR A 56 -2.45 -2.10 8.68
CA TYR A 56 -3.31 -3.23 8.34
C TYR A 56 -2.50 -4.48 7.93
N ALA A 57 -1.39 -4.33 7.22
CA ALA A 57 -0.48 -5.43 6.92
C ALA A 57 0.08 -6.05 8.21
N LYS A 58 0.53 -5.24 9.16
CA LYS A 58 1.00 -5.70 10.48
C LYS A 58 -0.10 -6.41 11.27
N LEU A 59 -1.34 -5.91 11.21
CA LEU A 59 -2.49 -6.59 11.84
C LEU A 59 -2.67 -8.00 11.25
N CYS A 60 -2.67 -8.14 9.93
CA CYS A 60 -2.81 -9.44 9.26
C CYS A 60 -1.70 -10.42 9.65
N ILE A 61 -0.45 -9.91 9.76
CA ILE A 61 0.69 -10.72 10.19
C ILE A 61 0.53 -11.15 11.65
N LYS A 62 0.14 -10.25 12.53
CA LYS A 62 -0.09 -10.57 13.94
C LYS A 62 -1.20 -11.62 14.06
N ILE A 63 -2.32 -11.47 13.36
CA ILE A 63 -3.39 -12.47 13.32
C ILE A 63 -2.88 -13.81 12.79
N SER A 64 -2.15 -13.83 11.66
CA SER A 64 -1.66 -15.07 11.06
C SER A 64 -0.67 -15.84 11.95
N LYS A 65 0.04 -15.14 12.85
CA LYS A 65 1.02 -15.76 13.77
C LYS A 65 0.42 -16.23 15.08
N THR A 66 -0.59 -15.50 15.58
CA THR A 66 -1.08 -15.69 16.95
C THR A 66 -2.49 -16.27 17.02
N CYS A 67 -3.25 -16.21 15.93
CA CYS A 67 -4.59 -16.72 15.89
C CYS A 67 -4.59 -18.26 15.92
N LYS A 68 -5.11 -18.83 16.98
CA LYS A 68 -5.39 -20.26 17.12
C LYS A 68 -6.89 -20.47 16.89
N LEU A 69 -7.31 -20.36 15.62
CA LEU A 69 -8.65 -20.77 15.25
C LEU A 69 -8.87 -22.20 15.76
N ASN A 70 -9.99 -22.41 16.46
CA ASN A 70 -10.35 -23.69 17.09
C ASN A 70 -9.94 -24.88 16.21
N ASN A 71 -9.60 -26.01 16.81
CA ASN A 71 -9.10 -27.25 16.17
C ASN A 71 -9.93 -27.77 14.97
N THR A 72 -11.01 -27.08 14.59
CA THR A 72 -11.86 -27.36 13.43
C THR A 72 -11.32 -26.82 12.12
N PHE A 73 -10.35 -25.88 12.15
CA PHE A 73 -9.80 -25.27 10.94
C PHE A 73 -8.35 -25.67 10.70
N GLU A 74 -7.97 -25.72 9.40
CA GLU A 74 -6.56 -25.96 9.02
C GLU A 74 -5.62 -24.90 9.63
N PRO A 75 -4.40 -25.30 10.02
CA PRO A 75 -3.39 -24.33 10.43
C PRO A 75 -3.18 -23.26 9.36
N ASN A 76 -3.07 -21.99 9.76
CA ASN A 76 -2.89 -20.85 8.85
C ASN A 76 -4.06 -20.55 7.89
N ILE A 77 -5.28 -21.03 8.15
CA ILE A 77 -6.45 -20.77 7.30
C ILE A 77 -6.66 -19.27 7.04
N PHE A 78 -6.50 -18.42 8.08
CA PHE A 78 -6.60 -16.97 7.91
C PHE A 78 -5.62 -16.45 6.85
N LYS A 79 -4.34 -16.83 6.95
CA LYS A 79 -3.30 -16.40 5.99
C LYS A 79 -3.64 -16.86 4.57
N LYS A 80 -4.06 -18.12 4.42
CA LYS A 80 -4.44 -18.71 3.12
C LYS A 80 -5.58 -17.93 2.47
N LEU A 81 -6.69 -17.74 3.20
CA LEU A 81 -7.86 -17.02 2.69
C LEU A 81 -7.56 -15.55 2.39
N PHE A 82 -6.82 -14.89 3.29
CA PHE A 82 -6.44 -13.49 3.11
C PHE A 82 -5.60 -13.29 1.85
N LEU A 83 -4.59 -14.13 1.63
CA LEU A 83 -3.73 -14.03 0.45
C LEU A 83 -4.48 -14.38 -0.85
N LEU A 84 -5.38 -15.37 -0.83
CA LEU A 84 -6.24 -15.69 -1.98
C LEU A 84 -7.11 -14.48 -2.37
N LYS A 85 -7.75 -13.82 -1.40
CA LYS A 85 -8.57 -12.63 -1.68
C LYS A 85 -7.74 -11.44 -2.18
N CYS A 86 -6.56 -11.23 -1.61
CA CYS A 86 -5.63 -10.21 -2.12
C CYS A 86 -5.20 -10.51 -3.57
N GLN A 87 -4.96 -11.77 -3.90
CA GLN A 87 -4.62 -12.22 -5.25
C GLN A 87 -5.78 -11.99 -6.23
N ASP A 88 -7.01 -12.32 -5.83
CA ASP A 88 -8.20 -12.12 -6.66
C ASP A 88 -8.42 -10.63 -6.98
N ASP A 89 -8.29 -9.74 -5.99
CA ASP A 89 -8.40 -8.29 -6.19
C ASP A 89 -7.26 -7.73 -7.06
N PHE A 90 -6.09 -8.40 -7.03
CA PHE A 90 -4.93 -8.00 -7.81
C PHE A 90 -5.09 -8.39 -9.28
N ILE A 91 -5.39 -9.67 -9.56
CA ILE A 91 -5.47 -10.25 -10.91
C ILE A 91 -6.67 -9.68 -11.68
N ASN A 92 -7.80 -9.52 -11.01
CA ASN A 92 -9.02 -9.03 -11.65
C ASN A 92 -9.01 -7.53 -11.96
N ASP A 93 -7.91 -6.82 -11.68
CA ASP A 93 -7.72 -5.38 -11.89
C ASP A 93 -8.76 -4.48 -11.23
N GLU A 94 -9.69 -5.05 -10.49
CA GLU A 94 -10.76 -4.32 -9.82
C GLU A 94 -11.05 -4.89 -8.42
N PRO A 95 -10.86 -4.07 -7.36
CA PRO A 95 -11.18 -4.47 -6.00
C PRO A 95 -12.64 -4.91 -5.82
N LEU A 96 -12.88 -5.91 -4.96
CA LEU A 96 -14.22 -6.47 -4.74
C LEU A 96 -15.28 -5.40 -4.43
N GLN A 97 -14.94 -4.40 -3.64
CA GLN A 97 -15.85 -3.30 -3.31
C GLN A 97 -16.25 -2.46 -4.53
N VAL A 98 -15.36 -2.33 -5.52
CA VAL A 98 -15.64 -1.63 -6.77
C VAL A 98 -16.53 -2.50 -7.65
N LYS A 99 -16.21 -3.78 -7.81
CA LYS A 99 -17.05 -4.75 -8.55
C LYS A 99 -18.49 -4.77 -8.05
N THR A 100 -18.67 -4.80 -6.73
CA THR A 100 -20.01 -4.84 -6.13
C THR A 100 -20.77 -3.52 -6.26
N ALA A 101 -20.07 -2.40 -6.35
CA ALA A 101 -20.68 -1.07 -6.54
C ALA A 101 -21.00 -0.76 -8.02
N ARG A 102 -20.21 -1.25 -8.97
CA ARG A 102 -20.28 -0.92 -10.39
C ARG A 102 -21.65 -1.14 -11.05
N PRO A 103 -22.43 -2.19 -10.74
CA PRO A 103 -23.78 -2.33 -11.30
C PRO A 103 -24.72 -1.18 -11.00
N LYS A 104 -24.49 -0.45 -9.89
CA LYS A 104 -25.29 0.73 -9.48
C LYS A 104 -24.91 1.99 -10.24
N TRP A 105 -23.84 1.97 -11.02
CA TRP A 105 -23.31 3.15 -11.74
C TRP A 105 -23.93 3.34 -13.14
N LYS A 106 -24.76 2.41 -13.58
CA LYS A 106 -25.33 2.41 -14.95
C LYS A 106 -26.14 3.64 -15.29
N ASN A 107 -26.75 4.27 -14.28
CA ASN A 107 -27.64 5.42 -14.46
C ASN A 107 -27.04 6.72 -13.91
N LEU A 108 -25.74 6.78 -13.64
CA LEU A 108 -25.06 7.98 -13.18
C LEU A 108 -24.81 8.93 -14.36
N ASP A 109 -24.82 10.22 -14.08
CA ASP A 109 -24.38 11.20 -15.05
C ASP A 109 -22.86 11.13 -15.29
N LYS A 110 -22.36 11.91 -16.26
CA LYS A 110 -20.95 11.89 -16.65
C LYS A 110 -20.02 12.27 -15.51
N TYR A 111 -20.39 13.25 -14.70
CA TYR A 111 -19.56 13.74 -13.59
C TYR A 111 -19.54 12.75 -12.44
N GLU A 112 -20.70 12.25 -12.07
CA GLU A 112 -20.81 11.21 -11.03
C GLU A 112 -20.04 9.93 -11.42
N LEU A 113 -20.08 9.54 -12.70
CA LEU A 113 -19.36 8.39 -13.21
C LEU A 113 -17.84 8.62 -13.16
N GLU A 114 -17.37 9.83 -13.48
CA GLU A 114 -15.96 10.20 -13.38
C GLU A 114 -15.47 10.13 -11.93
N ASP A 115 -16.23 10.66 -10.98
CA ASP A 115 -15.93 10.58 -9.55
C ASP A 115 -15.84 9.13 -9.07
N LYS A 116 -16.77 8.27 -9.51
CA LYS A 116 -16.74 6.83 -9.17
C LYS A 116 -15.55 6.11 -9.78
N ASN A 117 -15.17 6.44 -11.01
CA ASN A 117 -13.99 5.88 -11.65
C ASN A 117 -12.70 6.34 -10.93
N ASN A 118 -12.63 7.60 -10.50
CA ASN A 118 -11.51 8.10 -9.71
C ASN A 118 -11.44 7.40 -8.34
N TRP A 119 -12.58 7.23 -7.68
CA TRP A 119 -12.64 6.43 -6.45
C TRP A 119 -12.15 4.99 -6.66
N ALA A 120 -12.53 4.33 -7.77
CA ALA A 120 -12.07 2.98 -8.10
C ALA A 120 -10.53 2.93 -8.27
N LYS A 121 -9.94 3.92 -8.94
CA LYS A 121 -8.48 4.05 -9.09
C LYS A 121 -7.79 4.20 -7.74
N GLU A 122 -8.32 5.03 -6.84
CA GLU A 122 -7.74 5.20 -5.50
C GLU A 122 -7.87 3.92 -4.66
N CYS A 123 -8.97 3.17 -4.76
CA CYS A 123 -9.09 1.84 -4.14
C CYS A 123 -8.03 0.87 -4.66
N LYS A 124 -7.76 0.87 -5.98
CA LYS A 124 -6.72 0.02 -6.58
C LYS A 124 -5.33 0.42 -6.08
N LYS A 125 -5.00 1.71 -6.01
CA LYS A 125 -3.75 2.19 -5.41
C LYS A 125 -3.61 1.73 -3.96
N GLY A 126 -4.69 1.85 -3.16
CA GLY A 126 -4.71 1.37 -1.79
C GLY A 126 -4.42 -0.13 -1.69
N HIS A 127 -4.95 -0.93 -2.63
CA HIS A 127 -4.65 -2.36 -2.72
C HIS A 127 -3.17 -2.62 -3.03
N VAL A 128 -2.61 -1.90 -3.99
CA VAL A 128 -1.18 -1.98 -4.34
C VAL A 128 -0.29 -1.65 -3.13
N LYS A 129 -0.63 -0.60 -2.38
CA LYS A 129 0.07 -0.24 -1.14
C LYS A 129 -0.04 -1.34 -0.08
N LEU A 130 -1.19 -1.99 0.03
CA LEU A 130 -1.35 -3.15 0.93
C LEU A 130 -0.42 -4.29 0.52
N VAL A 131 -0.41 -4.69 -0.75
CA VAL A 131 0.47 -5.75 -1.29
C VAL A 131 1.94 -5.41 -1.04
N ALA A 132 2.35 -4.16 -1.30
CA ALA A 132 3.70 -3.68 -1.01
C ALA A 132 4.07 -3.83 0.47
N ASN A 133 3.17 -3.44 1.38
CA ASN A 133 3.40 -3.55 2.82
C ASN A 133 3.39 -4.99 3.34
N LEU A 134 2.60 -5.88 2.74
CA LEU A 134 2.67 -7.32 3.03
C LEU A 134 4.05 -7.89 2.66
N TYR A 135 4.60 -7.48 1.52
CA TYR A 135 5.95 -7.86 1.11
C TYR A 135 7.01 -7.28 2.06
N LEU A 136 6.96 -5.99 2.38
CA LEU A 136 7.91 -5.36 3.31
C LEU A 136 7.96 -6.08 4.66
N ASN A 137 6.83 -6.58 5.12
CA ASN A 137 6.68 -7.29 6.39
C ASN A 137 6.83 -8.83 6.27
N ASN A 138 7.40 -9.36 5.18
CA ASN A 138 7.70 -10.79 4.94
C ASN A 138 6.47 -11.72 4.91
N MET A 139 5.29 -11.22 4.58
CA MET A 139 4.12 -12.06 4.36
C MET A 139 4.04 -12.59 2.92
N LEU A 140 4.63 -11.87 1.96
CA LEU A 140 4.82 -12.25 0.57
C LEU A 140 6.30 -12.50 0.29
N SER A 141 6.59 -13.44 -0.62
CA SER A 141 7.94 -13.75 -1.08
C SER A 141 8.36 -12.87 -2.27
N ASP A 142 9.68 -12.83 -2.53
CA ASP A 142 10.23 -12.11 -3.70
C ASP A 142 9.65 -12.63 -5.01
N LYS A 143 9.42 -13.95 -5.14
CA LYS A 143 8.79 -14.55 -6.33
C LYS A 143 7.39 -14.00 -6.59
N VAL A 144 6.59 -13.83 -5.55
CA VAL A 144 5.22 -13.28 -5.67
C VAL A 144 5.27 -11.82 -6.11
N ILE A 145 6.18 -11.02 -5.56
CA ILE A 145 6.31 -9.62 -5.93
C ILE A 145 6.78 -9.44 -7.39
N LEU A 146 7.69 -10.30 -7.86
CA LEU A 146 8.10 -10.32 -9.27
C LEU A 146 6.93 -10.67 -10.21
N ILE A 147 6.04 -11.60 -9.81
CA ILE A 147 4.82 -11.89 -10.56
C ILE A 147 3.93 -10.66 -10.62
N CYS A 148 3.76 -9.93 -9.50
CA CYS A 148 2.98 -8.70 -9.47
C CYS A 148 3.56 -7.59 -10.39
N ILE A 149 4.86 -7.41 -10.37
CA ILE A 149 5.57 -6.46 -11.25
C ILE A 149 5.35 -6.85 -12.72
N ASN A 150 5.57 -8.12 -13.05
CA ASN A 150 5.39 -8.63 -14.41
C ASN A 150 3.93 -8.54 -14.90
N HIS A 151 2.95 -8.70 -14.01
CA HIS A 151 1.54 -8.51 -14.34
C HIS A 151 1.26 -7.08 -14.83
N TYR A 152 1.76 -6.07 -14.11
CA TYR A 152 1.60 -4.68 -14.53
C TYR A 152 2.39 -4.33 -15.80
N ILE A 153 3.57 -4.92 -16.00
CA ILE A 153 4.36 -4.72 -17.22
C ILE A 153 3.66 -5.33 -18.43
N LYS A 154 3.13 -6.55 -18.34
CA LYS A 154 2.52 -7.26 -19.46
C LYS A 154 1.16 -6.69 -19.87
N ASN A 155 0.37 -6.21 -18.91
CA ASN A 155 -1.00 -5.76 -19.14
C ASN A 155 -1.10 -4.27 -19.52
N GLN A 156 0.03 -3.58 -19.69
CA GLN A 156 0.06 -2.15 -19.95
C GLN A 156 -0.22 -1.76 -21.42
N TYR A 157 0.00 -2.67 -22.37
CA TYR A 157 0.07 -2.28 -23.77
C TYR A 157 -1.09 -2.85 -24.60
N PRO A 158 -1.83 -2.01 -25.35
CA PRO A 158 -1.89 -0.53 -25.40
C PRO A 158 -3.03 0.07 -24.56
N LYS A 159 -3.57 -0.63 -23.55
CA LYS A 159 -4.94 -0.39 -23.05
C LYS A 159 -5.08 0.43 -21.77
N ASP A 160 -4.13 0.43 -20.84
CA ASP A 160 -4.32 1.13 -19.57
C ASP A 160 -3.03 1.67 -18.96
N GLU A 161 -2.80 2.97 -19.15
CA GLU A 161 -1.70 3.70 -18.51
C GLU A 161 -1.76 3.65 -16.96
N ASN A 162 -2.93 3.36 -16.37
CA ASN A 162 -3.04 3.25 -14.91
C ASN A 162 -2.21 2.10 -14.36
N ASN A 163 -2.00 1.01 -15.12
CA ASN A 163 -1.15 -0.09 -14.70
C ASN A 163 0.30 0.34 -14.47
N LEU A 164 0.80 1.29 -15.24
CA LEU A 164 2.12 1.86 -15.03
C LEU A 164 2.19 2.74 -13.78
N ILE A 165 1.11 3.46 -13.47
CA ILE A 165 1.00 4.21 -12.22
C ILE A 165 1.03 3.24 -11.02
N TYR A 166 0.28 2.16 -11.08
CA TYR A 166 0.26 1.13 -10.02
C TYR A 166 1.61 0.44 -9.87
N LEU A 167 2.29 0.16 -10.98
CA LEU A 167 3.67 -0.36 -10.98
C LEU A 167 4.62 0.60 -10.25
N CYS A 168 4.56 1.89 -10.57
CA CYS A 168 5.40 2.90 -9.95
C CYS A 168 5.13 3.02 -8.44
N GLU A 169 3.86 3.03 -8.03
CA GLU A 169 3.48 3.02 -6.61
C GLU A 169 4.02 1.79 -5.87
N LEU A 170 3.88 0.60 -6.48
CA LEU A 170 4.41 -0.64 -5.92
C LEU A 170 5.93 -0.55 -5.73
N VAL A 171 6.65 -0.25 -6.82
CA VAL A 171 8.12 -0.28 -6.82
C VAL A 171 8.69 0.80 -5.91
N LYS A 172 8.15 2.03 -5.88
CA LYS A 172 8.60 3.09 -4.97
C LYS A 172 8.58 2.63 -3.50
N ILE A 173 7.55 1.89 -3.08
CA ILE A 173 7.43 1.41 -1.70
C ILE A 173 8.43 0.28 -1.40
N ILE A 174 8.60 -0.67 -2.32
CA ILE A 174 9.38 -1.89 -2.08
C ILE A 174 10.83 -1.80 -2.53
N TYR A 175 11.24 -0.72 -3.21
CA TYR A 175 12.53 -0.58 -3.89
C TYR A 175 13.73 -0.99 -3.03
N ASN A 176 13.81 -0.47 -1.82
CA ASN A 176 14.95 -0.75 -0.92
C ASN A 176 15.08 -2.23 -0.58
N LYS A 177 13.96 -2.93 -0.39
CA LYS A 177 13.94 -4.35 -0.12
C LYS A 177 14.21 -5.18 -1.38
N MET A 178 13.64 -4.77 -2.52
CA MET A 178 13.96 -5.37 -3.82
C MET A 178 15.46 -5.33 -4.11
N LYS A 179 16.09 -4.17 -3.91
CA LYS A 179 17.53 -4.00 -4.12
C LYS A 179 18.39 -4.89 -3.23
N GLN A 180 17.93 -5.21 -2.02
CA GLN A 180 18.65 -6.09 -1.09
C GLN A 180 18.46 -7.58 -1.42
N ASN A 181 17.28 -7.96 -1.88
CA ASN A 181 16.87 -9.36 -1.99
C ASN A 181 16.96 -9.92 -3.41
N LEU A 182 16.78 -9.10 -4.45
CA LEU A 182 16.81 -9.54 -5.83
C LEU A 182 18.22 -9.59 -6.38
N HIS A 183 18.46 -10.51 -7.31
CA HIS A 183 19.70 -10.54 -8.06
C HIS A 183 19.88 -9.26 -8.88
N GLN A 184 21.13 -8.82 -9.01
CA GLN A 184 21.46 -7.62 -9.77
C GLN A 184 20.93 -7.68 -11.21
N ASN A 185 20.96 -8.85 -11.84
CA ASN A 185 20.44 -9.06 -13.18
C ASN A 185 18.92 -8.82 -13.29
N ASP A 186 18.14 -9.20 -12.28
CA ASP A 186 16.68 -8.96 -12.27
C ASP A 186 16.38 -7.46 -12.19
N MET A 187 17.16 -6.73 -11.40
CA MET A 187 17.04 -5.27 -11.31
C MET A 187 17.43 -4.57 -12.62
N VAL A 188 18.50 -5.00 -13.27
CA VAL A 188 18.93 -4.48 -14.57
C VAL A 188 17.85 -4.75 -15.63
N ASN A 189 17.37 -5.99 -15.74
CA ASN A 189 16.31 -6.37 -16.66
C ASN A 189 15.02 -5.57 -16.46
N PHE A 190 14.67 -5.31 -15.20
CA PHE A 190 13.52 -4.47 -14.85
C PHE A 190 13.71 -3.05 -15.38
N ILE A 191 14.85 -2.41 -15.12
CA ILE A 191 15.14 -1.04 -15.57
C ILE A 191 15.22 -0.97 -17.09
N ASP A 192 15.84 -1.94 -17.76
CA ASP A 192 15.87 -2.00 -19.23
C ASP A 192 14.48 -2.11 -19.84
N THR A 193 13.58 -2.83 -19.17
CA THR A 193 12.18 -2.90 -19.58
C THR A 193 11.49 -1.55 -19.42
N ILE A 194 11.71 -0.85 -18.31
CA ILE A 194 11.17 0.51 -18.07
C ILE A 194 11.70 1.49 -19.13
N ASN A 195 12.99 1.41 -19.49
CA ASN A 195 13.60 2.25 -20.53
C ASN A 195 12.90 2.06 -21.88
N LYS A 196 12.72 0.82 -22.32
CA LYS A 196 12.00 0.49 -23.56
C LYS A 196 10.57 1.03 -23.57
N ILE A 197 9.90 1.01 -22.41
CA ILE A 197 8.54 1.54 -22.26
C ILE A 197 8.54 3.07 -22.40
N ILE A 198 9.49 3.78 -21.80
CA ILE A 198 9.60 5.24 -21.88
C ILE A 198 9.89 5.70 -23.32
N GLU A 199 10.70 4.94 -24.06
CA GLU A 199 11.04 5.22 -25.46
C GLU A 199 9.86 5.03 -26.42
N SER A 200 8.80 4.32 -26.00
CA SER A 200 7.62 4.14 -26.84
C SER A 200 6.85 5.46 -27.04
N ASP A 201 6.39 5.71 -28.26
CA ASP A 201 5.64 6.94 -28.60
C ASP A 201 4.17 6.92 -28.17
N VAL A 202 3.73 5.83 -27.58
CA VAL A 202 2.30 5.61 -27.25
C VAL A 202 1.90 6.21 -25.90
N LEU A 203 2.86 6.49 -25.02
CA LEU A 203 2.58 6.97 -23.67
C LEU A 203 2.44 8.49 -23.61
N THR A 204 1.52 8.94 -22.73
CA THR A 204 1.42 10.36 -22.38
C THR A 204 2.69 10.87 -21.70
N CYS A 205 3.02 12.15 -21.89
CA CYS A 205 4.18 12.78 -21.24
C CYS A 205 4.13 12.61 -19.70
N ARG A 206 2.94 12.65 -19.12
CA ARG A 206 2.74 12.45 -17.67
C ARG A 206 3.29 11.10 -17.21
N ILE A 207 2.95 10.03 -17.90
CA ILE A 207 3.40 8.68 -17.54
C ILE A 207 4.90 8.52 -17.76
N LYS A 208 5.43 9.07 -18.85
CA LYS A 208 6.88 9.08 -19.09
C LYS A 208 7.65 9.74 -17.94
N PHE A 209 7.14 10.84 -17.36
CA PHE A 209 7.76 11.47 -16.18
C PHE A 209 7.69 10.59 -14.93
N ILE A 210 6.55 9.95 -14.68
CA ILE A 210 6.39 9.05 -13.52
C ILE A 210 7.35 7.86 -13.62
N LEU A 211 7.57 7.31 -14.83
CA LEU A 211 8.53 6.23 -15.06
C LEU A 211 9.98 6.71 -14.94
N LYS A 212 10.30 7.94 -15.37
CA LYS A 212 11.64 8.55 -15.16
C LYS A 212 11.98 8.69 -13.69
N ASP A 213 11.01 8.97 -12.81
CA ASP A 213 11.23 8.96 -11.36
C ASP A 213 11.76 7.59 -10.86
N LEU A 214 11.35 6.47 -11.47
CA LEU A 214 11.90 5.14 -11.14
C LEU A 214 13.33 4.96 -11.65
N GLN A 215 13.65 5.50 -12.83
CA GLN A 215 15.03 5.51 -13.34
C GLN A 215 15.94 6.32 -12.42
N ASP A 216 15.50 7.52 -12.01
CA ASP A 216 16.25 8.40 -11.12
C ASP A 216 16.47 7.76 -9.75
N LEU A 217 15.48 7.03 -9.25
CA LEU A 217 15.57 6.26 -8.03
C LEU A 217 16.66 5.18 -8.13
N TYR A 218 16.73 4.49 -9.27
CA TYR A 218 17.75 3.47 -9.53
C TYR A 218 19.15 4.08 -9.70
N LEU A 219 19.28 5.14 -10.52
CA LEU A 219 20.55 5.78 -10.82
C LEU A 219 21.15 6.53 -9.62
N SER A 220 20.32 7.22 -8.86
CA SER A 220 20.79 8.03 -7.73
C SER A 220 21.21 7.22 -6.52
N ASN A 221 20.93 5.90 -6.50
CA ASN A 221 21.07 5.07 -5.30
C ASN A 221 20.41 5.68 -4.05
N LYS A 222 19.57 6.70 -4.22
CA LYS A 222 18.86 7.34 -3.11
C LYS A 222 17.94 6.33 -2.47
N ILE A 223 18.02 6.25 -1.14
CA ILE A 223 16.99 5.57 -0.36
C ILE A 223 15.70 6.33 -0.62
N CYS A 224 14.70 5.62 -1.15
CA CYS A 224 13.35 6.20 -1.26
C CYS A 224 12.98 6.73 0.12
N ASN A 225 12.82 8.03 0.25
CA ASN A 225 12.21 8.59 1.44
C ASN A 225 10.83 7.94 1.54
N LYS A 226 10.60 7.22 2.63
CA LYS A 226 9.28 6.65 2.90
C LYS A 226 8.30 7.80 2.82
N ASP A 227 7.25 7.64 2.02
CA ASP A 227 6.09 8.52 2.11
C ASP A 227 5.81 8.80 3.58
N GLU A 228 5.44 10.01 3.94
CA GLU A 228 5.19 10.39 5.32
C GLU A 228 4.27 9.36 5.97
N LYS A 229 4.88 8.44 6.73
CA LYS A 229 4.13 7.42 7.43
C LYS A 229 3.30 8.12 8.51
N PRO A 230 2.06 7.70 8.74
CA PRO A 230 1.30 8.16 9.88
C PRO A 230 2.15 8.02 11.15
N MET A 231 2.43 9.15 11.81
CA MET A 231 3.27 9.21 12.99
C MET A 231 2.41 9.24 14.26
N LYS A 232 2.98 8.81 15.39
CA LYS A 232 2.32 8.97 16.69
C LYS A 232 2.23 10.47 17.02
N LEU A 233 1.13 10.89 17.61
CA LEU A 233 0.92 12.29 18.02
C LEU A 233 2.08 12.85 18.87
N LYS A 234 2.69 12.01 19.72
CA LYS A 234 3.86 12.39 20.51
C LYS A 234 5.06 12.74 19.62
N ASP A 235 5.30 11.95 18.57
CA ASP A 235 6.44 12.15 17.67
C ASP A 235 6.24 13.41 16.82
N ILE A 236 5.01 13.67 16.37
CA ILE A 236 4.64 14.91 15.66
C ILE A 236 4.91 16.14 16.55
N ARG A 237 4.52 16.09 17.83
CA ARG A 237 4.78 17.20 18.76
C ARG A 237 6.27 17.44 18.96
N ILE A 238 7.07 16.38 19.09
CA ILE A 238 8.54 16.48 19.24
C ILE A 238 9.15 17.07 17.97
N GLN A 239 8.66 16.67 16.79
CA GLN A 239 9.15 17.20 15.52
C GLN A 239 8.84 18.70 15.38
N LEU A 240 7.61 19.11 15.67
CA LEU A 240 7.21 20.53 15.67
C LEU A 240 8.04 21.39 16.63
N ILE A 241 8.34 20.88 17.83
CA ILE A 241 9.21 21.57 18.80
C ILE A 241 10.64 21.73 18.24
N LYS A 242 11.18 20.68 17.60
CA LYS A 242 12.52 20.73 16.98
C LYS A 242 12.56 21.68 15.78
N GLU A 243 11.54 21.71 14.95
CA GLU A 243 11.44 22.62 13.80
C GLU A 243 11.32 24.07 14.25
N ASN A 244 10.48 24.36 15.24
CA ASN A 244 10.34 25.69 15.82
C ASN A 244 11.64 26.16 16.48
N SER A 245 12.38 25.28 17.13
CA SER A 245 13.69 25.60 17.72
C SER A 245 14.78 25.90 16.69
N LYS A 246 14.76 25.22 15.53
CA LYS A 246 15.66 25.49 14.40
C LYS A 246 15.32 26.81 13.71
N ASN A 247 14.04 27.07 13.50
CA ASN A 247 13.57 28.33 12.90
C ASN A 247 13.89 29.52 13.78
N SER A 248 13.74 29.39 15.10
CA SER A 248 14.15 30.43 16.05
C SER A 248 15.65 30.72 15.98
N LYS A 249 16.50 29.68 15.94
CA LYS A 249 17.98 29.85 15.81
C LYS A 249 18.35 30.49 14.46
N LYS A 250 17.66 30.17 13.37
CA LYS A 250 17.91 30.78 12.07
C LYS A 250 17.53 32.27 12.03
N ILE A 251 16.40 32.62 12.64
CA ILE A 251 15.98 34.04 12.77
C ILE A 251 16.95 34.84 13.61
N TYR A 252 17.53 34.28 14.69
CA TYR A 252 18.55 34.94 15.49
C TYR A 252 19.87 35.09 14.75
N SER A 253 20.32 34.06 14.00
CA SER A 253 21.56 34.13 13.21
C SER A 253 21.45 35.18 12.09
N ASP A 254 20.32 35.28 11.40
CA ASP A 254 20.07 36.22 10.31
C ASP A 254 19.92 37.67 10.85
N LYS A 255 19.44 37.86 12.08
CA LYS A 255 19.42 39.17 12.74
C LYS A 255 20.81 39.66 13.16
N TRP A 256 21.70 38.74 13.56
CA TRP A 256 23.07 39.10 13.94
C TRP A 256 23.95 39.39 12.72
N SER A 257 23.83 38.62 11.64
CA SER A 257 24.59 38.88 10.40
C SER A 257 24.23 40.20 9.72
N LYS A 258 23.00 40.71 9.87
CA LYS A 258 22.58 42.05 9.37
C LYS A 258 22.95 43.21 10.23
N LYS A 259 23.47 42.99 11.44
CA LYS A 259 23.87 44.08 12.39
C LYS A 259 25.35 44.43 12.32
N PHE A 260 26.12 43.66 11.53
CA PHE A 260 27.58 43.84 11.35
C PHE A 260 27.98 43.98 9.86
N GLN A 261 27.05 44.37 9.00
CA GLN A 261 27.26 44.98 7.68
C GLN A 261 26.82 46.44 7.74
#